data_3d69fc49707c3de72d01b13e205f00f6
#
_entry.id   3d69fc49707c3de72d01b13e205f00f6
#
_cell.length_a   1.000
_cell.length_b   1.000
_cell.length_c   1.000
_cell.angle_alpha   90.00
_cell.angle_beta   90.00
_cell.angle_gamma   90.00
#
_symmetry.space_group_name_H-M   'P 1'
#
loop_
_entity.id
_entity.type
_entity.pdbx_description
1 polymer ?
#
loop_
_entity_poly.entity_id
_entity_poly.type
_entity_poly.pdbx_seq_one_letter_code
_entity_poly.pdbx_strand_id
1 'polypeptide(L)'
;MSSTIFFVPEVGKLYYGKVVRILPIGAFVEIAPGHDGMVHISKLENRRVEKVEDVLNLGDMTWVKFMGFDEKGRANFSRKDALKEMENQ
;
A
#
# COMPACT_ATOMS: atom_id res chain seq x y z
N MET A 1 19.05 -22.79 -11.87
CA MET A 1 17.64 -22.93 -12.16
C MET A 1 16.89 -21.67 -11.73
N SER A 2 16.32 -20.97 -12.67
CA SER A 2 15.57 -19.78 -12.33
C SER A 2 14.11 -20.17 -12.09
N SER A 3 13.62 -19.88 -10.90
CA SER A 3 12.20 -20.01 -10.63
C SER A 3 11.57 -18.64 -10.84
N THR A 4 10.64 -18.56 -11.75
CA THR A 4 9.84 -17.36 -11.90
C THR A 4 8.72 -17.44 -10.89
N ILE A 5 8.77 -16.54 -9.91
CA ILE A 5 7.70 -16.47 -8.93
C ILE A 5 6.67 -15.47 -9.45
N PHE A 6 5.50 -15.98 -9.81
CA PHE A 6 4.39 -15.11 -10.15
C PHE A 6 3.70 -14.70 -8.86
N PHE A 7 3.74 -13.42 -8.57
CA PHE A 7 2.99 -12.87 -7.47
C PHE A 7 1.89 -11.99 -8.02
N VAL A 8 0.65 -12.37 -7.73
CA VAL A 8 -0.51 -11.56 -8.10
C VAL A 8 -1.27 -11.25 -6.82
N PRO A 9 -1.38 -9.99 -6.45
CA PRO A 9 -2.12 -9.64 -5.24
C PRO A 9 -3.61 -9.91 -5.42
N GLU A 10 -4.25 -10.29 -4.32
CA GLU A 10 -5.68 -10.55 -4.31
C GLU A 10 -6.43 -9.36 -3.72
N VAL A 11 -7.49 -8.93 -4.42
CA VAL A 11 -8.32 -7.82 -3.96
C VAL A 11 -8.94 -8.15 -2.60
N GLY A 12 -8.82 -7.22 -1.68
CA GLY A 12 -9.36 -7.38 -0.33
C GLY A 12 -8.42 -8.01 0.67
N LYS A 13 -7.27 -8.49 0.23
CA LYS A 13 -6.30 -9.12 1.11
C LYS A 13 -5.32 -8.10 1.69
N LEU A 14 -4.81 -8.38 2.89
CA LEU A 14 -3.84 -7.52 3.55
C LEU A 14 -2.42 -7.95 3.23
N TYR A 15 -1.55 -6.97 3.03
CA TYR A 15 -0.14 -7.19 2.76
C TYR A 15 0.71 -6.27 3.62
N TYR A 16 1.85 -6.77 4.06
CA TYR A 16 2.82 -6.00 4.82
C TYR A 16 3.94 -5.57 3.89
N GLY A 17 4.09 -4.26 3.68
CA GLY A 17 5.02 -3.75 2.70
C GLY A 17 5.87 -2.60 3.21
N LYS A 18 6.84 -2.23 2.39
CA LYS A 18 7.81 -1.20 2.71
C LYS A 18 7.55 0.05 1.87
N VAL A 19 7.59 1.21 2.51
CA VAL A 19 7.46 2.49 1.81
C VAL A 19 8.76 2.74 1.04
N VAL A 20 8.65 2.75 -0.30
CA VAL A 20 9.80 2.90 -1.19
C VAL A 20 9.86 4.26 -1.88
N ARG A 21 8.76 5.02 -1.84
CA ARG A 21 8.71 6.35 -2.43
C ARG A 21 7.59 7.16 -1.81
N ILE A 22 7.83 8.45 -1.62
CA ILE A 22 6.83 9.37 -1.09
C ILE A 22 6.62 10.50 -2.09
N LEU A 23 5.36 10.76 -2.41
CA LEU A 23 4.93 11.85 -3.26
C LEU A 23 3.90 12.69 -2.49
N PRO A 24 3.66 13.95 -2.92
CA PRO A 24 2.63 14.76 -2.26
C PRO A 24 1.25 14.12 -2.25
N ILE A 25 0.94 13.29 -3.26
CA ILE A 25 -0.37 12.66 -3.41
C ILE A 25 -0.49 11.31 -2.71
N GLY A 26 0.62 10.73 -2.23
CA GLY A 26 0.57 9.43 -1.58
C GLY A 26 1.94 8.79 -1.43
N ALA A 27 1.94 7.54 -1.03
CA ALA A 27 3.15 6.75 -0.83
C ALA A 27 3.11 5.50 -1.70
N PHE A 28 4.27 5.10 -2.23
CA PHE A 28 4.41 3.82 -2.89
C PHE A 28 4.90 2.79 -1.88
N VAL A 29 4.18 1.69 -1.80
CA VAL A 29 4.49 0.59 -0.88
C VAL A 29 4.77 -0.66 -1.70
N GLU A 30 5.93 -1.26 -1.46
CA GLU A 30 6.32 -2.50 -2.12
C GLU A 30 5.96 -3.68 -1.23
N ILE A 31 5.11 -4.57 -1.74
CA ILE A 31 4.63 -5.73 -0.99
C ILE A 31 5.36 -7.02 -1.34
N ALA A 32 6.08 -7.02 -2.45
CA ALA A 32 6.94 -8.11 -2.87
C ALA A 32 7.97 -7.53 -3.83
N PRO A 33 9.11 -8.19 -4.07
CA PRO A 33 10.13 -7.66 -4.98
C PRO A 33 9.54 -7.29 -6.34
N GLY A 34 9.67 -6.03 -6.73
CA GLY A 34 9.15 -5.52 -7.99
C GLY A 34 7.65 -5.28 -8.03
N HIS A 35 6.95 -5.49 -6.91
CA HIS A 35 5.50 -5.30 -6.84
C HIS A 35 5.16 -4.19 -5.85
N ASP A 36 5.06 -2.99 -6.36
CA ASP A 36 4.68 -1.82 -5.56
C ASP A 36 3.35 -1.26 -6.05
N GLY A 37 2.72 -0.53 -5.18
CA GLY A 37 1.48 0.16 -5.51
C GLY A 37 1.33 1.40 -4.67
N MET A 38 0.35 2.21 -5.00
CA MET A 38 0.17 3.50 -4.38
C MET A 38 -0.90 3.48 -3.30
N VAL A 39 -0.56 4.08 -2.16
CA VAL A 39 -1.53 4.44 -1.13
C VAL A 39 -1.77 5.93 -1.29
N HIS A 40 -2.93 6.30 -1.83
CA HIS A 40 -3.29 7.71 -1.97
C HIS A 40 -3.37 8.36 -0.60
N ILE A 41 -3.05 9.66 -0.53
CA ILE A 41 -3.05 10.37 0.74
C ILE A 41 -4.38 10.26 1.49
N SER A 42 -5.50 10.18 0.76
CA SER A 42 -6.83 10.00 1.35
C SER A 42 -7.05 8.60 1.92
N LYS A 43 -6.16 7.66 1.64
CA LYS A 43 -6.25 6.26 2.08
C LYS A 43 -5.20 5.89 3.12
N LEU A 44 -4.48 6.89 3.66
CA LEU A 44 -3.44 6.64 4.65
C LEU A 44 -4.02 6.34 6.03
N GLU A 45 -4.98 7.14 6.47
CA GLU A 45 -5.61 6.99 7.77
C GLU A 45 -7.09 7.37 7.72
N ASN A 46 -7.80 7.02 8.78
CA ASN A 46 -9.22 7.33 8.94
C ASN A 46 -9.42 8.77 9.44
N ARG A 47 -8.55 9.67 9.01
CA ARG A 47 -8.63 11.10 9.32
C ARG A 47 -7.96 11.86 8.19
N ARG A 48 -8.16 13.16 8.15
CA ARG A 48 -7.51 13.99 7.15
C ARG A 48 -6.00 14.03 7.42
N VAL A 49 -5.22 13.69 6.41
CA VAL A 49 -3.76 13.74 6.45
C VAL A 49 -3.33 14.85 5.51
N GLU A 50 -2.59 15.81 6.03
CA GLU A 50 -2.13 16.94 5.22
C GLU A 50 -0.86 16.64 4.45
N LYS A 51 0.04 15.87 5.07
CA LYS A 51 1.30 15.45 4.46
C LYS A 51 1.49 13.97 4.66
N VAL A 52 1.93 13.29 3.62
CA VAL A 52 2.21 11.85 3.69
C VAL A 52 3.21 11.56 4.80
N GLU A 53 4.22 12.42 4.94
CA GLU A 53 5.29 12.26 5.93
C GLU A 53 4.80 12.35 7.38
N ASP A 54 3.60 12.88 7.60
CA ASP A 54 3.01 12.88 8.94
C ASP A 54 2.61 11.46 9.38
N VAL A 55 2.50 10.54 8.45
CA VAL A 55 2.05 9.18 8.70
C VAL A 55 3.13 8.16 8.37
N LEU A 56 3.78 8.29 7.22
CA LEU A 56 4.75 7.34 6.71
C LEU A 56 6.02 8.03 6.24
N ASN A 57 7.16 7.37 6.46
CA ASN A 57 8.44 7.83 5.97
C ASN A 57 9.08 6.72 5.12
N LEU A 58 10.06 7.10 4.30
CA LEU A 58 10.80 6.14 3.48
C LEU A 58 11.38 5.04 4.36
N GLY A 59 11.21 3.80 3.93
CA GLY A 59 11.73 2.65 4.67
C GLY A 59 10.80 2.09 5.73
N ASP A 60 9.70 2.80 6.04
CA ASP A 60 8.74 2.31 7.02
C ASP A 60 8.02 1.08 6.48
N MET A 61 7.71 0.16 7.39
CA MET A 61 6.86 -0.99 7.08
C MET A 61 5.44 -0.69 7.50
N THR A 62 4.49 -1.08 6.67
CA THR A 62 3.09 -0.82 6.97
C THR A 62 2.19 -1.90 6.35
N TRP A 63 1.05 -2.14 6.98
CA TRP A 63 0.02 -2.99 6.43
C TRP A 63 -0.83 -2.18 5.46
N VAL A 64 -1.15 -2.79 4.33
CA VAL A 64 -2.03 -2.20 3.32
C VAL A 64 -3.00 -3.26 2.81
N LYS A 65 -4.17 -2.82 2.39
CA LYS A 65 -5.17 -3.69 1.77
C LYS A 65 -5.15 -3.45 0.27
N PHE A 66 -5.09 -4.52 -0.51
CA PHE A 66 -5.11 -4.38 -1.96
C PHE A 66 -6.53 -4.09 -2.44
N MET A 67 -6.69 -2.97 -3.13
CA MET A 67 -7.99 -2.49 -3.58
C MET A 67 -8.24 -2.75 -5.07
N GLY A 68 -7.26 -3.30 -5.77
CA GLY A 68 -7.38 -3.58 -7.20
C GLY A 68 -6.41 -2.75 -8.02
N PHE A 69 -6.48 -2.92 -9.33
CA PHE A 69 -5.67 -2.15 -10.27
C PHE A 69 -6.50 -0.99 -10.84
N ASP A 70 -5.82 0.13 -11.10
CA ASP A 70 -6.47 1.26 -11.76
C ASP A 70 -6.49 1.05 -13.30
N GLU A 71 -6.99 2.05 -14.02
CA GLU A 71 -7.09 1.98 -15.48
C GLU A 71 -5.74 1.84 -16.17
N LYS A 72 -4.67 2.26 -15.51
CA LYS A 72 -3.32 2.19 -16.04
C LYS A 72 -2.59 0.92 -15.61
N GLY A 73 -3.28 0.02 -14.92
CA GLY A 73 -2.70 -1.22 -14.45
C GLY A 73 -1.85 -1.07 -13.21
N ARG A 74 -1.96 0.03 -12.47
CA ARG A 74 -1.21 0.24 -11.24
C ARG A 74 -2.00 -0.28 -10.06
N ALA A 75 -1.30 -0.95 -9.12
CA ALA A 75 -1.94 -1.45 -7.91
C ALA A 75 -2.31 -0.28 -6.99
N ASN A 76 -3.51 -0.34 -6.44
CA ASN A 76 -3.99 0.62 -5.46
C ASN A 76 -4.12 -0.05 -4.12
N PHE A 77 -3.55 0.57 -3.10
CA PHE A 77 -3.59 0.07 -1.73
C PHE A 77 -4.30 1.07 -0.82
N SER A 78 -4.86 0.56 0.27
CA SER A 78 -5.48 1.39 1.30
C SER A 78 -4.92 0.99 2.65
N ARG A 79 -4.21 1.91 3.30
CA ARG A 79 -3.72 1.70 4.65
C ARG A 79 -4.85 1.84 5.67
N LYS A 80 -5.73 2.82 5.49
CA LYS A 80 -6.84 3.03 6.43
C LYS A 80 -7.77 1.83 6.48
N ASP A 81 -8.04 1.18 5.34
CA ASP A 81 -8.88 -0.01 5.30
C ASP A 81 -8.18 -1.20 5.94
N ALA A 82 -6.86 -1.31 5.78
CA ALA A 82 -6.09 -2.35 6.44
C ALA A 82 -6.14 -2.19 7.95
N LEU A 83 -5.91 -0.98 8.44
CA LEU A 83 -5.95 -0.69 9.87
C LEU A 83 -7.32 -0.95 10.47
N LYS A 84 -8.37 -0.56 9.75
CA LYS A 84 -9.75 -0.78 10.17
C LYS A 84 -10.07 -2.27 10.28
N GLU A 85 -9.64 -3.05 9.30
CA GLU A 85 -9.85 -4.50 9.30
C GLU A 85 -9.09 -5.16 10.44
N MET A 86 -7.87 -4.72 10.71
CA MET A 86 -7.05 -5.25 11.80
C MET A 86 -7.63 -4.93 13.17
N GLU A 87 -8.30 -3.78 13.32
CA GLU A 87 -8.97 -3.43 14.57
C GLU A 87 -10.17 -4.31 14.90
N ASN A 88 -10.77 -4.90 13.86
CA ASN A 88 -11.99 -5.69 14.00
C ASN A 88 -11.72 -7.18 14.21
N GLN A 89 -10.48 -7.55 14.43
CA GLN A 89 -10.11 -8.96 14.68
C GLN A 89 -10.00 -9.26 16.15
#